data_458418c270cb1b7d87a775bc8cb642a1
#
_entry.id   458418c270cb1b7d87a775bc8cb642a1
#
_cell.length_a   1.000
_cell.length_b   1.000
_cell.length_c   1.000
_cell.angle_alpha   90.00
_cell.angle_beta   90.00
_cell.angle_gamma   90.00
#
_symmetry.space_group_name_H-M   'P 1'
#
loop_
_entity.id
_entity.type
_entity.pdbx_description
1 polymer ?
#
loop_
_entity_poly.entity_id
_entity_poly.type
_entity_poly.pdbx_seq_one_letter_code
_entity_poly.pdbx_strand_id
1 'polypeptide(L)'
;VAPRDGPEDNLAKLAISAMRNRDAPVLLFVANQLFARRDFKRAEIALQAALAIDPQSTMAREVLAAVYQVTGRLEEARQQSELAYASCWCIVDKLPSLARKPSVLLAMNRGSEHIPSTHLLPLERYDKVRCLLDCAKWDDGTELPAHDVIFNLLGEPDSLVEPDPSFDELLRRSGRPLLNTPRAVRETRRDRLAARLRGIESIEVPEVHRIEAEHAAPARLAEELGRRGARYPLLVRPAGMHGGRGVLLATEPSQLSQHSFPAASALYATAYRDYRSADGYYRKYRAIFVDRKPLPYHLAISPQWLVHYFSAEMGAAAAKLEEERRFLEAPRAVLGERAYRALEEIGERLALDYAGIDFSLLPDGTLLVFEANATMLVHPEDAGGETAHKNVHVEAILQAVFAMVERRATRK
;
A
#
# COMPACT_ATOMS: atom_id res chain seq x y z
N VAL A 1 -42.91 0.70 27.33
CA VAL A 1 -42.01 0.56 26.18
C VAL A 1 -40.62 0.40 26.75
N ALA A 2 -40.07 -0.83 26.70
CA ALA A 2 -38.70 -1.10 27.11
C ALA A 2 -37.73 -0.36 26.19
N PRO A 3 -36.62 0.22 26.68
CA PRO A 3 -35.61 0.84 25.83
C PRO A 3 -35.05 -0.23 24.91
N ARG A 4 -35.03 0.03 23.59
CA ARG A 4 -34.33 -0.81 22.61
C ARG A 4 -32.84 -0.66 22.90
N ASP A 5 -32.22 -1.74 23.39
CA ASP A 5 -30.78 -1.83 23.59
C ASP A 5 -30.08 -1.41 22.27
N GLY A 6 -29.19 -0.44 22.32
CA GLY A 6 -28.44 0.01 21.17
C GLY A 6 -27.42 -1.06 20.72
N PRO A 7 -26.91 -1.01 19.49
CA PRO A 7 -25.92 -1.98 18.97
C PRO A 7 -24.64 -2.09 19.83
N GLU A 8 -24.33 -1.09 20.65
CA GLU A 8 -23.19 -1.11 21.57
C GLU A 8 -23.43 -2.02 22.78
N ASP A 9 -24.68 -2.05 23.27
CA ASP A 9 -25.09 -2.85 24.43
C ASP A 9 -25.07 -4.34 24.08
N ASN A 10 -25.35 -4.70 22.84
CA ASN A 10 -25.33 -6.07 22.35
C ASN A 10 -23.91 -6.67 22.28
N LEU A 11 -22.89 -5.89 21.84
CA LEU A 11 -21.51 -6.37 21.82
C LEU A 11 -20.95 -6.56 23.23
N ALA A 12 -21.28 -5.68 24.16
CA ALA A 12 -20.86 -5.82 25.56
C ALA A 12 -21.49 -7.07 26.22
N LYS A 13 -22.79 -7.31 26.02
CA LYS A 13 -23.50 -8.52 26.50
C LYS A 13 -22.90 -9.79 25.90
N LEU A 14 -22.58 -9.76 24.58
CA LEU A 14 -21.96 -10.89 23.88
C LEU A 14 -20.55 -11.17 24.42
N ALA A 15 -19.73 -10.13 24.65
CA ALA A 15 -18.40 -10.28 25.26
C ALA A 15 -18.47 -10.91 26.67
N ILE A 16 -19.35 -10.42 27.53
CA ILE A 16 -19.53 -10.96 28.88
C ILE A 16 -19.97 -12.42 28.84
N SER A 17 -20.92 -12.77 27.96
CA SER A 17 -21.35 -14.16 27.75
C SER A 17 -20.21 -15.05 27.28
N ALA A 18 -19.43 -14.59 26.31
CA ALA A 18 -18.30 -15.32 25.75
C ALA A 18 -17.16 -15.51 26.77
N MET A 19 -16.89 -14.52 27.63
CA MET A 19 -15.95 -14.66 28.75
C MET A 19 -16.40 -15.75 29.74
N ARG A 20 -17.68 -15.76 30.11
CA ARG A 20 -18.26 -16.79 31.03
C ARG A 20 -18.18 -18.18 30.45
N ASN A 21 -18.47 -18.32 29.17
CA ASN A 21 -18.51 -19.60 28.46
C ASN A 21 -17.13 -20.03 27.92
N ARG A 22 -16.06 -19.23 28.13
CA ARG A 22 -14.71 -19.45 27.65
C ARG A 22 -14.67 -19.62 26.11
N ASP A 23 -15.39 -18.77 25.39
CA ASP A 23 -15.54 -18.81 23.93
C ASP A 23 -14.58 -17.80 23.27
N ALA A 24 -13.33 -18.22 23.00
CA ALA A 24 -12.31 -17.39 22.39
C ALA A 24 -12.69 -16.92 20.98
N PRO A 25 -13.27 -17.75 20.08
CA PRO A 25 -13.76 -17.30 18.76
C PRO A 25 -14.77 -16.16 18.83
N VAL A 26 -15.74 -16.21 19.73
CA VAL A 26 -16.71 -15.12 19.90
C VAL A 26 -16.07 -13.87 20.47
N LEU A 27 -15.13 -13.98 21.39
CA LEU A 27 -14.35 -12.83 21.89
C LEU A 27 -13.55 -12.17 20.79
N LEU A 28 -12.92 -12.96 19.91
CA LEU A 28 -12.20 -12.45 18.75
C LEU A 28 -13.13 -11.73 17.75
N PHE A 29 -14.31 -12.29 17.50
CA PHE A 29 -15.32 -11.63 16.67
C PHE A 29 -15.73 -10.27 17.26
N VAL A 30 -16.04 -10.22 18.57
CA VAL A 30 -16.40 -8.98 19.28
C VAL A 30 -15.26 -7.96 19.18
N ALA A 31 -14.02 -8.39 19.39
CA ALA A 31 -12.85 -7.52 19.30
C ALA A 31 -12.68 -6.90 17.91
N ASN A 32 -12.88 -7.68 16.84
CA ASN A 32 -12.83 -7.18 15.46
C ASN A 32 -13.92 -6.13 15.18
N GLN A 33 -15.16 -6.35 15.70
CA GLN A 33 -16.23 -5.36 15.58
C GLN A 33 -15.92 -4.07 16.34
N LEU A 34 -15.31 -4.16 17.52
CA LEU A 34 -14.89 -3.00 18.32
C LEU A 34 -13.74 -2.25 17.65
N PHE A 35 -12.75 -2.98 17.09
CA PHE A 35 -11.65 -2.41 16.33
C PHE A 35 -12.15 -1.60 15.13
N ALA A 36 -13.08 -2.17 14.35
CA ALA A 36 -13.70 -1.49 13.20
C ALA A 36 -14.43 -0.18 13.60
N ARG A 37 -14.99 -0.16 14.82
CA ARG A 37 -15.65 1.04 15.41
C ARG A 37 -14.66 2.00 16.10
N ARG A 38 -13.36 1.71 16.05
CA ARG A 38 -12.28 2.46 16.72
C ARG A 38 -12.40 2.47 18.27
N ASP A 39 -13.14 1.53 18.85
CA ASP A 39 -13.16 1.31 20.31
C ASP A 39 -12.00 0.39 20.71
N PHE A 40 -10.79 0.92 20.62
CA PHE A 40 -9.55 0.17 20.83
C PHE A 40 -9.39 -0.34 22.25
N LYS A 41 -9.91 0.40 23.23
CA LYS A 41 -9.85 -0.01 24.65
C LYS A 41 -10.65 -1.27 24.93
N ARG A 42 -11.90 -1.33 24.44
CA ARG A 42 -12.73 -2.53 24.62
C ARG A 42 -12.25 -3.68 23.72
N ALA A 43 -11.73 -3.40 22.54
CA ALA A 43 -11.12 -4.40 21.68
C ALA A 43 -9.93 -5.08 22.37
N GLU A 44 -9.04 -4.32 23.01
CA GLU A 44 -7.91 -4.85 23.77
C GLU A 44 -8.37 -5.79 24.89
N ILE A 45 -9.38 -5.40 25.68
CA ILE A 45 -9.93 -6.26 26.77
C ILE A 45 -10.45 -7.58 26.22
N ALA A 46 -11.22 -7.55 25.12
CA ALA A 46 -11.77 -8.76 24.51
C ALA A 46 -10.65 -9.67 23.96
N LEU A 47 -9.59 -9.10 23.38
CA LEU A 47 -8.43 -9.85 22.85
C LEU A 47 -7.61 -10.48 23.97
N GLN A 48 -7.36 -9.75 25.04
CA GLN A 48 -6.68 -10.30 26.22
C GLN A 48 -7.46 -11.45 26.84
N ALA A 49 -8.79 -11.32 26.92
CA ALA A 49 -9.65 -12.41 27.38
C ALA A 49 -9.63 -13.62 26.42
N ALA A 50 -9.62 -13.40 25.10
CA ALA A 50 -9.48 -14.47 24.13
C ALA A 50 -8.14 -15.19 24.28
N LEU A 51 -7.04 -14.47 24.46
CA LEU A 51 -5.70 -15.01 24.66
C LEU A 51 -5.54 -15.72 26.02
N ALA A 52 -6.29 -15.34 27.03
CA ALA A 52 -6.33 -16.07 28.30
C ALA A 52 -7.03 -17.45 28.18
N ILE A 53 -7.87 -17.62 27.16
CA ILE A 53 -8.55 -18.88 26.84
C ILE A 53 -7.72 -19.71 25.86
N ASP A 54 -7.25 -19.09 24.78
CA ASP A 54 -6.39 -19.67 23.75
C ASP A 54 -5.09 -18.85 23.59
N PRO A 55 -4.05 -19.17 24.39
CA PRO A 55 -2.76 -18.46 24.32
C PRO A 55 -2.02 -18.59 22.99
N GLN A 56 -2.38 -19.55 22.15
CA GLN A 56 -1.75 -19.80 20.85
C GLN A 56 -2.51 -19.15 19.68
N SER A 57 -3.57 -18.42 19.94
CA SER A 57 -4.36 -17.77 18.90
C SER A 57 -3.54 -16.69 18.16
N THR A 58 -3.00 -17.05 16.99
CA THR A 58 -2.28 -16.13 16.10
C THR A 58 -3.14 -14.93 15.75
N MET A 59 -4.41 -15.17 15.39
CA MET A 59 -5.33 -14.11 14.97
C MET A 59 -5.65 -13.12 16.10
N ALA A 60 -5.81 -13.59 17.34
CA ALA A 60 -6.02 -12.69 18.46
C ALA A 60 -4.78 -11.82 18.74
N ARG A 61 -3.58 -12.38 18.58
CA ARG A 61 -2.33 -11.63 18.71
C ARG A 61 -2.13 -10.62 17.59
N GLU A 62 -2.46 -10.99 16.33
CA GLU A 62 -2.40 -10.06 15.18
C GLU A 62 -3.30 -8.84 15.39
N VAL A 63 -4.55 -9.06 15.79
CA VAL A 63 -5.49 -7.96 16.04
C VAL A 63 -5.04 -7.13 17.26
N LEU A 64 -4.49 -7.76 18.30
CA LEU A 64 -3.95 -7.04 19.45
C LEU A 64 -2.73 -6.20 19.07
N ALA A 65 -1.84 -6.72 18.24
CA ALA A 65 -0.72 -5.96 17.68
C ALA A 65 -1.20 -4.74 16.87
N ALA A 66 -2.25 -4.91 16.05
CA ALA A 66 -2.87 -3.80 15.33
C ALA A 66 -3.48 -2.75 16.27
N VAL A 67 -4.15 -3.16 17.35
CA VAL A 67 -4.64 -2.24 18.41
C VAL A 67 -3.48 -1.43 19.00
N TYR A 68 -2.38 -2.10 19.37
CA TYR A 68 -1.22 -1.43 19.94
C TYR A 68 -0.54 -0.48 18.93
N GLN A 69 -0.47 -0.86 17.68
CA GLN A 69 0.09 -0.01 16.62
C GLN A 69 -0.71 1.29 16.42
N VAL A 70 -2.04 1.21 16.33
CA VAL A 70 -2.89 2.40 16.14
C VAL A 70 -2.98 3.28 17.38
N THR A 71 -2.69 2.72 18.57
CA THR A 71 -2.64 3.46 19.84
C THR A 71 -1.22 3.96 20.19
N GLY A 72 -0.23 3.76 19.29
CA GLY A 72 1.15 4.26 19.45
C GLY A 72 2.04 3.39 20.35
N ARG A 73 1.57 2.23 20.80
CA ARG A 73 2.28 1.28 21.68
C ARG A 73 3.13 0.31 20.81
N LEU A 74 4.14 0.85 20.10
CA LEU A 74 4.84 0.13 19.04
C LEU A 74 5.65 -1.07 19.54
N GLU A 75 6.25 -1.00 20.71
CA GLU A 75 7.02 -2.12 21.26
C GLU A 75 6.11 -3.31 21.65
N GLU A 76 4.95 -3.02 22.24
CA GLU A 76 3.96 -4.06 22.57
C GLU A 76 3.35 -4.66 21.30
N ALA A 77 3.13 -3.84 20.27
CA ALA A 77 2.72 -4.33 18.94
C ALA A 77 3.73 -5.32 18.37
N ARG A 78 5.03 -4.99 18.44
CA ARG A 78 6.12 -5.86 17.98
C ARG A 78 6.14 -7.18 18.75
N GLN A 79 6.03 -7.15 20.09
CA GLN A 79 5.99 -8.34 20.94
C GLN A 79 4.82 -9.26 20.60
N GLN A 80 3.61 -8.70 20.42
CA GLN A 80 2.46 -9.53 20.04
C GLN A 80 2.63 -10.14 18.65
N SER A 81 3.19 -9.44 17.70
CA SER A 81 3.51 -9.97 16.38
C SER A 81 4.55 -11.09 16.46
N GLU A 82 5.60 -10.94 17.25
CA GLU A 82 6.61 -11.99 17.44
C GLU A 82 6.01 -13.26 18.04
N LEU A 83 5.16 -13.12 19.05
CA LEU A 83 4.46 -14.24 19.66
C LEU A 83 3.45 -14.91 18.72
N ALA A 84 2.80 -14.14 17.85
CA ALA A 84 1.85 -14.64 16.87
C ALA A 84 2.52 -15.64 15.91
N TYR A 85 3.74 -15.34 15.49
CA TYR A 85 4.44 -16.11 14.46
C TYR A 85 5.60 -16.96 14.96
N ALA A 86 5.80 -17.05 16.29
CA ALA A 86 6.89 -17.80 16.89
C ALA A 86 6.90 -19.30 16.52
N SER A 87 5.70 -19.86 16.35
CA SER A 87 5.50 -21.29 16.06
C SER A 87 4.98 -21.58 14.65
N CYS A 88 4.45 -20.59 13.95
CA CYS A 88 3.87 -20.78 12.62
C CYS A 88 4.01 -19.51 11.78
N TRP A 89 4.96 -19.51 10.86
CA TRP A 89 5.22 -18.39 9.96
C TRP A 89 4.46 -18.46 8.62
N CYS A 90 3.79 -19.58 8.33
CA CYS A 90 2.87 -19.76 7.21
C CYS A 90 1.46 -20.10 7.72
N ILE A 91 0.48 -19.29 7.37
CA ILE A 91 -0.92 -19.42 7.80
C ILE A 91 -1.79 -19.59 6.57
N VAL A 92 -2.68 -20.59 6.61
CA VAL A 92 -3.64 -20.85 5.51
C VAL A 92 -4.99 -20.25 5.87
N ASP A 93 -5.43 -19.25 5.12
CA ASP A 93 -6.75 -18.64 5.21
C ASP A 93 -7.62 -19.17 4.06
N LYS A 94 -8.73 -19.83 4.39
CA LYS A 94 -9.67 -20.36 3.40
C LYS A 94 -11.12 -20.36 3.92
N LEU A 95 -12.05 -20.17 3.01
CA LEU A 95 -13.48 -20.39 3.27
C LEU A 95 -13.90 -21.76 2.75
N PRO A 96 -14.83 -22.44 3.43
CA PRO A 96 -15.42 -23.69 2.90
C PRO A 96 -15.97 -23.47 1.49
N SER A 97 -15.62 -24.36 0.57
CA SER A 97 -16.07 -24.31 -0.81
C SER A 97 -16.17 -25.72 -1.38
N LEU A 98 -17.20 -25.98 -2.20
CA LEU A 98 -17.34 -27.23 -2.95
C LEU A 98 -16.43 -27.27 -4.18
N ALA A 99 -16.09 -26.11 -4.74
CA ALA A 99 -15.17 -26.00 -5.87
C ALA A 99 -13.76 -25.66 -5.40
N ARG A 100 -12.75 -26.24 -6.07
CA ARG A 100 -11.34 -25.85 -5.83
C ARG A 100 -11.14 -24.39 -6.25
N LYS A 101 -10.58 -23.60 -5.33
CA LYS A 101 -10.11 -22.24 -5.60
C LYS A 101 -8.62 -22.25 -5.90
N PRO A 102 -8.11 -21.31 -6.72
CA PRO A 102 -6.69 -21.07 -6.80
C PRO A 102 -6.14 -20.69 -5.41
N SER A 103 -4.99 -21.25 -5.04
CA SER A 103 -4.29 -20.93 -3.80
C SER A 103 -3.12 -20.00 -4.08
N VAL A 104 -3.11 -18.84 -3.41
CA VAL A 104 -2.09 -17.79 -3.59
C VAL A 104 -1.22 -17.71 -2.35
N LEU A 105 0.08 -18.01 -2.50
CA LEU A 105 1.05 -17.75 -1.44
C LEU A 105 1.41 -16.26 -1.44
N LEU A 106 1.21 -15.61 -0.30
CA LEU A 106 1.50 -14.20 -0.06
C LEU A 106 2.83 -14.10 0.68
N ALA A 107 3.88 -13.67 -0.01
CA ALA A 107 5.18 -13.41 0.59
C ALA A 107 5.13 -12.04 1.30
N MET A 108 5.33 -12.05 2.62
CA MET A 108 5.13 -10.90 3.51
C MET A 108 6.27 -10.84 4.54
N ASN A 109 6.40 -9.69 5.21
CA ASN A 109 7.12 -9.53 6.48
C ASN A 109 6.15 -8.99 7.53
N ARG A 110 6.55 -8.95 8.78
CA ARG A 110 5.81 -8.23 9.82
C ARG A 110 5.83 -6.74 9.52
N GLY A 111 4.71 -6.06 9.64
CA GLY A 111 4.59 -4.62 9.40
C GLY A 111 3.46 -4.26 8.45
N SER A 112 3.37 -2.98 8.06
CA SER A 112 2.26 -2.42 7.30
C SER A 112 2.59 -2.03 5.84
N GLU A 113 3.78 -2.35 5.37
CA GLU A 113 4.30 -1.87 4.07
C GLU A 113 4.03 -2.86 2.92
N HIS A 114 2.85 -3.50 2.98
CA HIS A 114 2.44 -4.49 2.00
C HIS A 114 1.53 -3.90 0.92
N ILE A 115 1.51 -4.59 -0.23
CA ILE A 115 0.46 -4.39 -1.22
C ILE A 115 -0.90 -4.69 -0.55
N PRO A 116 -1.85 -3.74 -0.56
CA PRO A 116 -3.16 -3.96 0.06
C PRO A 116 -3.95 -5.04 -0.68
N SER A 117 -3.93 -6.27 -0.18
CA SER A 117 -4.45 -7.45 -0.88
C SER A 117 -5.90 -7.81 -0.58
N THR A 118 -6.59 -7.10 0.32
CA THR A 118 -7.94 -7.47 0.76
C THR A 118 -8.94 -7.54 -0.39
N HIS A 119 -9.01 -6.50 -1.22
CA HIS A 119 -9.88 -6.46 -2.39
C HIS A 119 -9.27 -7.14 -3.62
N LEU A 120 -7.94 -7.14 -3.75
CA LEU A 120 -7.25 -7.77 -4.86
C LEU A 120 -7.35 -9.30 -4.84
N LEU A 121 -7.46 -9.89 -3.64
CA LEU A 121 -7.50 -11.35 -3.43
C LEU A 121 -8.58 -11.70 -2.40
N PRO A 122 -9.88 -11.58 -2.72
CA PRO A 122 -10.94 -11.92 -1.77
C PRO A 122 -10.97 -13.41 -1.47
N LEU A 123 -11.24 -13.78 -0.20
CA LEU A 123 -11.30 -15.19 0.26
C LEU A 123 -12.43 -16.00 -0.39
N GLU A 124 -13.44 -15.33 -0.90
CA GLU A 124 -14.52 -15.96 -1.67
C GLU A 124 -14.00 -16.59 -2.97
N ARG A 125 -12.90 -16.03 -3.53
CA ARG A 125 -12.32 -16.42 -4.81
C ARG A 125 -11.03 -17.22 -4.68
N TYR A 126 -10.21 -16.92 -3.66
CA TYR A 126 -8.87 -17.50 -3.47
C TYR A 126 -8.70 -18.08 -2.08
N ASP A 127 -7.98 -19.22 -2.00
CA ASP A 127 -7.33 -19.60 -0.75
C ASP A 127 -6.03 -18.82 -0.64
N LYS A 128 -5.65 -18.38 0.57
CA LYS A 128 -4.43 -17.62 0.81
C LYS A 128 -3.49 -18.38 1.73
N VAL A 129 -2.23 -18.38 1.38
CA VAL A 129 -1.15 -18.89 2.23
C VAL A 129 -0.28 -17.69 2.60
N ARG A 130 -0.49 -17.09 3.76
CA ARG A 130 0.31 -15.97 4.25
C ARG A 130 1.61 -16.50 4.84
N CYS A 131 2.77 -16.17 4.24
CA CYS A 131 4.08 -16.56 4.72
C CYS A 131 4.89 -15.32 5.12
N LEU A 132 5.25 -15.24 6.42
CA LEU A 132 6.06 -14.15 6.97
C LEU A 132 7.54 -14.55 6.90
N LEU A 133 8.25 -13.98 5.94
CA LEU A 133 9.61 -14.37 5.59
C LEU A 133 10.65 -13.98 6.66
N ASP A 134 10.41 -12.86 7.34
CA ASP A 134 11.24 -12.40 8.46
C ASP A 134 11.08 -13.25 9.74
N CYS A 135 10.10 -14.16 9.76
CA CYS A 135 9.87 -15.15 10.82
C CYS A 135 10.20 -16.57 10.35
N ALA A 136 10.54 -16.75 9.07
CA ALA A 136 10.73 -18.06 8.46
C ALA A 136 11.89 -18.82 9.12
N LYS A 137 11.62 -20.08 9.46
CA LYS A 137 12.63 -21.04 9.95
C LYS A 137 12.77 -22.12 8.89
N TRP A 138 13.81 -21.99 8.08
CA TRP A 138 14.10 -22.94 7.02
C TRP A 138 14.96 -24.09 7.54
N ASP A 139 14.41 -25.28 7.56
CA ASP A 139 15.12 -26.53 7.81
C ASP A 139 14.85 -27.54 6.68
N ASP A 140 15.50 -28.67 6.69
CA ASP A 140 15.40 -29.70 5.64
C ASP A 140 13.96 -30.29 5.56
N GLY A 141 13.23 -30.27 6.67
CA GLY A 141 11.85 -30.76 6.77
C GLY A 141 10.77 -29.72 6.50
N THR A 142 11.12 -28.45 6.27
CA THR A 142 10.15 -27.39 6.04
C THR A 142 9.44 -27.57 4.70
N GLU A 143 8.16 -27.89 4.73
CA GLU A 143 7.29 -27.95 3.57
C GLU A 143 6.40 -26.70 3.50
N LEU A 144 6.30 -26.13 2.30
CA LEU A 144 5.36 -25.03 2.05
C LEU A 144 3.93 -25.58 1.89
N PRO A 145 2.92 -24.92 2.46
CA PRO A 145 1.53 -25.27 2.16
C PRO A 145 1.27 -25.23 0.64
N ALA A 146 0.40 -26.12 0.16
CA ALA A 146 0.08 -26.22 -1.26
C ALA A 146 -0.44 -24.87 -1.81
N HIS A 147 0.16 -24.41 -2.90
CA HIS A 147 -0.21 -23.17 -3.57
C HIS A 147 0.07 -23.25 -5.08
N ASP A 148 -0.59 -22.41 -5.83
CA ASP A 148 -0.54 -22.40 -7.30
C ASP A 148 0.33 -21.26 -7.85
N VAL A 149 0.43 -20.14 -7.12
CA VAL A 149 1.18 -18.94 -7.51
C VAL A 149 1.68 -18.23 -6.25
N ILE A 150 2.81 -17.54 -6.35
CA ILE A 150 3.33 -16.65 -5.32
C ILE A 150 2.99 -15.21 -5.70
N PHE A 151 2.45 -14.42 -4.77
CA PHE A 151 2.35 -12.98 -4.90
C PHE A 151 3.22 -12.31 -3.84
N ASN A 152 4.29 -11.67 -4.30
CA ASN A 152 5.13 -10.86 -3.43
C ASN A 152 4.37 -9.59 -3.00
N LEU A 153 3.98 -9.52 -1.73
CA LEU A 153 3.32 -8.37 -1.15
C LEU A 153 4.28 -7.32 -0.57
N LEU A 154 5.57 -7.61 -0.53
CA LEU A 154 6.60 -6.66 -0.12
C LEU A 154 6.73 -5.58 -1.19
N GLY A 155 5.92 -4.54 -1.09
CA GLY A 155 5.75 -3.53 -2.13
C GLY A 155 6.50 -2.22 -1.87
N GLU A 156 7.03 -2.00 -0.66
CA GLU A 156 7.78 -0.79 -0.29
C GLU A 156 9.28 -0.98 -0.56
N PRO A 157 9.85 -0.29 -1.57
CA PRO A 157 11.24 -0.52 -1.98
C PRO A 157 12.27 -0.07 -0.95
N ASP A 158 11.93 0.85 -0.03
CA ASP A 158 12.85 1.34 1.00
C ASP A 158 13.01 0.36 2.16
N SER A 159 12.07 -0.57 2.35
CA SER A 159 12.13 -1.60 3.41
C SER A 159 12.66 -2.96 2.92
N LEU A 160 12.90 -3.11 1.61
CA LEU A 160 13.42 -4.35 1.07
C LEU A 160 14.90 -4.55 1.42
N VAL A 161 15.20 -5.71 2.03
CA VAL A 161 16.57 -6.14 2.31
C VAL A 161 17.16 -6.81 1.05
N GLU A 162 18.47 -6.63 0.83
CA GLU A 162 19.19 -7.26 -0.30
C GLU A 162 20.58 -7.70 0.15
N PRO A 163 20.96 -8.97 -0.03
CA PRO A 163 20.10 -10.09 -0.43
C PRO A 163 19.05 -10.43 0.62
N ASP A 164 17.93 -11.05 0.22
CA ASP A 164 16.93 -11.63 1.11
C ASP A 164 16.98 -13.17 1.04
N PRO A 165 17.77 -13.83 1.90
CA PRO A 165 17.92 -15.29 1.86
C PRO A 165 16.61 -16.04 2.08
N SER A 166 15.67 -15.48 2.87
CA SER A 166 14.38 -16.12 3.12
C SER A 166 13.50 -16.09 1.87
N PHE A 167 13.54 -14.99 1.11
CA PHE A 167 12.80 -14.90 -0.15
C PHE A 167 13.40 -15.85 -1.21
N ASP A 168 14.73 -15.92 -1.32
CA ASP A 168 15.42 -16.81 -2.25
C ASP A 168 15.11 -18.27 -1.93
N GLU A 169 15.08 -18.64 -0.65
CA GLU A 169 14.72 -19.99 -0.20
C GLU A 169 13.26 -20.33 -0.48
N LEU A 170 12.33 -19.36 -0.28
CA LEU A 170 10.94 -19.51 -0.68
C LEU A 170 10.81 -19.87 -2.15
N LEU A 171 11.48 -19.13 -3.04
CA LEU A 171 11.43 -19.36 -4.48
C LEU A 171 12.00 -20.72 -4.86
N ARG A 172 13.13 -21.10 -4.26
CA ARG A 172 13.80 -22.39 -4.52
C ARG A 172 12.89 -23.56 -4.15
N ARG A 173 12.17 -23.49 -3.03
CA ARG A 173 11.28 -24.57 -2.55
C ARG A 173 9.95 -24.60 -3.28
N SER A 174 9.41 -23.45 -3.63
CA SER A 174 8.09 -23.36 -4.24
C SER A 174 8.08 -23.81 -5.70
N GLY A 175 9.00 -23.33 -6.52
CA GLY A 175 9.02 -23.55 -7.97
C GLY A 175 7.78 -23.03 -8.71
N ARG A 176 6.91 -22.23 -8.05
CA ARG A 176 5.68 -21.69 -8.62
C ARG A 176 5.91 -20.31 -9.26
N PRO A 177 5.06 -19.89 -10.21
CA PRO A 177 5.16 -18.56 -10.80
C PRO A 177 5.10 -17.46 -9.72
N LEU A 178 5.93 -16.42 -9.90
CA LEU A 178 6.02 -15.28 -9.01
C LEU A 178 5.43 -14.04 -9.67
N LEU A 179 4.54 -13.35 -8.95
CA LEU A 179 4.03 -12.01 -9.26
C LEU A 179 4.82 -10.97 -8.46
N ASN A 180 5.19 -9.86 -9.08
CA ASN A 180 5.96 -8.75 -8.51
C ASN A 180 7.32 -9.20 -7.95
N THR A 181 8.29 -9.41 -8.82
CA THR A 181 9.65 -9.79 -8.36
C THR A 181 10.25 -8.74 -7.43
N PRO A 182 11.00 -9.11 -6.37
CA PRO A 182 11.65 -8.15 -5.47
C PRO A 182 12.55 -7.16 -6.21
N ARG A 183 13.25 -7.63 -7.26
CA ARG A 183 14.08 -6.77 -8.12
C ARG A 183 13.25 -5.66 -8.78
N ALA A 184 12.09 -5.98 -9.36
CA ALA A 184 11.24 -4.99 -10.01
C ALA A 184 10.66 -4.00 -9.00
N VAL A 185 10.28 -4.46 -7.79
CA VAL A 185 9.84 -3.58 -6.70
C VAL A 185 10.96 -2.61 -6.30
N ARG A 186 12.19 -3.07 -6.12
CA ARG A 186 13.34 -2.20 -5.78
C ARG A 186 13.60 -1.10 -6.80
N GLU A 187 13.36 -1.37 -8.08
CA GLU A 187 13.54 -0.37 -9.15
C GLU A 187 12.48 0.74 -9.13
N THR A 188 11.39 0.60 -8.34
CA THR A 188 10.42 1.69 -8.12
C THR A 188 10.87 2.69 -7.05
N ARG A 189 11.99 2.46 -6.38
CA ARG A 189 12.54 3.39 -5.41
C ARG A 189 12.74 4.78 -6.04
N ARG A 190 12.36 5.83 -5.34
CA ARG A 190 12.24 7.19 -5.91
C ARG A 190 13.51 7.67 -6.60
N ASP A 191 14.69 7.40 -6.02
CA ASP A 191 16.00 7.77 -6.59
C ASP A 191 16.41 6.91 -7.79
N ARG A 192 15.76 5.76 -8.02
CA ARG A 192 16.00 4.87 -9.16
C ARG A 192 15.03 5.08 -10.31
N LEU A 193 13.85 5.60 -10.01
CA LEU A 193 12.74 5.69 -10.97
C LEU A 193 13.12 6.46 -12.23
N ALA A 194 13.81 7.60 -12.12
CA ALA A 194 14.25 8.39 -13.27
C ALA A 194 15.18 7.59 -14.19
N ALA A 195 16.10 6.79 -13.63
CA ALA A 195 16.99 5.93 -14.41
C ALA A 195 16.21 4.78 -15.07
N ARG A 196 15.24 4.20 -14.35
CA ARG A 196 14.38 3.11 -14.86
C ARG A 196 13.53 3.53 -16.05
N LEU A 197 13.01 4.75 -16.03
CA LEU A 197 12.13 5.31 -17.07
C LEU A 197 12.88 6.09 -18.16
N ARG A 198 14.21 6.12 -18.12
CA ARG A 198 15.04 6.84 -19.09
C ARG A 198 14.76 6.41 -20.53
N GLY A 199 14.63 7.40 -21.41
CA GLY A 199 14.42 7.19 -22.85
C GLY A 199 12.96 7.02 -23.25
N ILE A 200 12.01 7.06 -22.32
CA ILE A 200 10.60 7.17 -22.66
C ILE A 200 10.34 8.60 -23.10
N GLU A 201 9.77 8.79 -24.28
CA GLU A 201 9.38 10.11 -24.77
C GLU A 201 8.17 10.66 -24.01
N SER A 202 8.09 11.98 -23.89
CA SER A 202 6.92 12.67 -23.30
C SER A 202 6.68 12.39 -21.82
N ILE A 203 7.75 12.10 -21.08
CA ILE A 203 7.73 12.07 -19.63
C ILE A 203 8.79 13.01 -19.04
N GLU A 204 8.48 13.55 -17.87
CA GLU A 204 9.41 14.24 -16.99
C GLU A 204 9.40 13.51 -15.66
N VAL A 205 10.56 13.02 -15.22
CA VAL A 205 10.74 12.44 -13.88
C VAL A 205 11.71 13.36 -13.15
N PRO A 206 11.26 14.10 -12.12
CA PRO A 206 12.13 15.01 -11.36
C PRO A 206 13.32 14.27 -10.78
N GLU A 207 14.48 14.96 -10.75
CA GLU A 207 15.67 14.43 -10.10
C GLU A 207 15.43 14.24 -8.59
N VAL A 208 15.87 13.10 -8.06
CA VAL A 208 15.72 12.74 -6.65
C VAL A 208 17.08 12.40 -6.07
N HIS A 209 17.45 13.08 -5.00
CA HIS A 209 18.62 12.76 -4.18
C HIS A 209 18.18 12.00 -2.93
N ARG A 210 18.70 10.80 -2.72
CA ARG A 210 18.53 10.05 -1.48
C ARG A 210 19.67 10.38 -0.53
N ILE A 211 19.34 10.88 0.66
CA ILE A 211 20.25 11.22 1.72
C ILE A 211 20.12 10.18 2.83
N GLU A 212 21.19 9.46 3.10
CA GLU A 212 21.18 8.45 4.15
C GLU A 212 21.07 9.09 5.54
N ALA A 213 20.56 8.34 6.52
CA ALA A 213 20.23 8.84 7.84
C ALA A 213 21.41 9.55 8.55
N GLU A 214 22.64 9.07 8.37
CA GLU A 214 23.85 9.67 8.95
C GLU A 214 24.16 11.08 8.39
N HIS A 215 23.64 11.42 7.22
CA HIS A 215 23.79 12.73 6.56
C HIS A 215 22.53 13.59 6.60
N ALA A 216 21.44 13.07 7.17
CA ALA A 216 20.13 13.71 7.18
C ALA A 216 19.94 14.74 8.31
N ALA A 217 20.98 14.99 9.13
CA ALA A 217 20.91 15.98 10.21
C ALA A 217 20.61 17.38 9.64
N PRO A 218 19.62 18.12 10.19
CA PRO A 218 19.17 19.41 9.66
C PRO A 218 20.31 20.42 9.44
N ALA A 219 21.29 20.47 10.35
CA ALA A 219 22.42 21.37 10.25
C ALA A 219 23.38 21.09 9.08
N ARG A 220 23.38 19.88 8.53
CA ARG A 220 24.27 19.43 7.44
C ARG A 220 23.54 19.17 6.14
N LEU A 221 22.21 19.03 6.20
CA LEU A 221 21.40 18.62 5.07
C LEU A 221 21.51 19.58 3.88
N ALA A 222 21.50 20.89 4.14
CA ALA A 222 21.63 21.90 3.07
C ALA A 222 23.01 21.83 2.38
N GLU A 223 24.08 21.62 3.13
CA GLU A 223 25.43 21.46 2.59
C GLU A 223 25.55 20.17 1.76
N GLU A 224 25.00 19.05 2.28
CA GLU A 224 25.00 17.76 1.58
C GLU A 224 24.27 17.84 0.25
N LEU A 225 23.09 18.47 0.23
CA LEU A 225 22.31 18.68 -0.98
C LEU A 225 23.05 19.61 -1.96
N GLY A 226 23.69 20.65 -1.47
CA GLY A 226 24.53 21.54 -2.31
C GLY A 226 25.70 20.81 -2.95
N ARG A 227 26.40 19.93 -2.21
CA ARG A 227 27.48 19.08 -2.75
C ARG A 227 26.98 18.11 -3.86
N ARG A 228 25.72 17.67 -3.77
CA ARG A 228 25.08 16.82 -4.79
C ARG A 228 24.49 17.59 -5.97
N GLY A 229 24.58 18.92 -5.97
CA GLY A 229 24.06 19.77 -7.04
C GLY A 229 22.55 19.97 -7.02
N ALA A 230 21.88 19.66 -5.89
CA ALA A 230 20.44 19.84 -5.76
C ALA A 230 20.06 21.33 -5.88
N ARG A 231 18.99 21.62 -6.64
CA ARG A 231 18.54 22.98 -6.95
C ARG A 231 17.20 23.26 -6.33
N TYR A 232 17.11 24.37 -5.59
CA TYR A 232 15.84 24.84 -5.00
C TYR A 232 14.87 25.38 -6.07
N PRO A 233 13.54 25.28 -5.84
CA PRO A 233 12.90 24.69 -4.67
C PRO A 233 12.98 23.15 -4.64
N LEU A 234 13.01 22.57 -3.43
CA LEU A 234 13.10 21.14 -3.20
C LEU A 234 11.93 20.62 -2.36
N LEU A 235 11.40 19.47 -2.73
CA LEU A 235 10.52 18.67 -1.88
C LEU A 235 11.35 17.70 -1.06
N VAL A 236 11.40 17.89 0.27
CA VAL A 236 12.16 17.00 1.16
C VAL A 236 11.19 16.19 2.02
N ARG A 237 11.40 14.88 2.09
CA ARG A 237 10.55 13.96 2.83
C ARG A 237 11.31 12.76 3.38
N PRO A 238 10.87 12.16 4.50
CA PRO A 238 11.41 10.90 4.97
C PRO A 238 11.15 9.76 3.98
N ALA A 239 12.10 8.83 3.83
CA ALA A 239 11.91 7.59 3.09
C ALA A 239 10.85 6.71 3.77
N GLY A 240 10.17 5.84 3.00
CA GLY A 240 9.12 4.96 3.50
C GLY A 240 7.82 5.66 3.93
N MET A 241 7.70 6.98 3.81
CA MET A 241 6.49 7.73 4.18
C MET A 241 5.57 7.92 2.97
N HIS A 242 4.25 7.71 3.19
CA HIS A 242 3.20 7.83 2.18
C HIS A 242 2.17 8.92 2.50
N GLY A 243 1.34 9.29 1.52
CA GLY A 243 0.24 10.22 1.71
C GLY A 243 0.65 11.66 2.00
N GLY A 244 1.83 12.10 1.56
CA GLY A 244 2.32 13.46 1.74
C GLY A 244 2.74 13.83 3.17
N ARG A 245 2.74 12.87 4.10
CA ARG A 245 3.15 13.14 5.49
C ARG A 245 4.64 13.48 5.57
N GLY A 246 4.95 14.53 6.34
CA GLY A 246 6.34 14.97 6.57
C GLY A 246 7.02 15.57 5.34
N VAL A 247 6.28 15.96 4.30
CA VAL A 247 6.84 16.62 3.12
C VAL A 247 7.02 18.10 3.40
N LEU A 248 8.25 18.60 3.23
CA LEU A 248 8.60 20.02 3.26
C LEU A 248 8.88 20.51 1.83
N LEU A 249 8.24 21.61 1.42
CA LEU A 249 8.70 22.39 0.27
C LEU A 249 9.68 23.45 0.77
N ALA A 250 10.96 23.24 0.52
CA ALA A 250 12.02 24.18 0.84
C ALA A 250 12.34 25.04 -0.40
N THR A 251 12.19 26.35 -0.30
CA THR A 251 12.54 27.31 -1.35
C THR A 251 13.98 27.85 -1.18
N GLU A 252 14.56 27.69 0.01
CA GLU A 252 15.90 28.09 0.35
C GLU A 252 16.54 27.17 1.41
N PRO A 253 17.88 27.12 1.51
CA PRO A 253 18.60 26.23 2.43
C PRO A 253 18.25 26.40 3.92
N SER A 254 17.96 27.62 4.36
CA SER A 254 17.63 27.94 5.75
C SER A 254 16.43 27.19 6.30
N GLN A 255 15.44 26.90 5.44
CA GLN A 255 14.22 26.18 5.81
C GLN A 255 14.49 24.71 6.19
N LEU A 256 15.54 24.11 5.64
CA LEU A 256 15.92 22.74 5.97
C LEU A 256 16.47 22.64 7.40
N SER A 257 17.27 23.64 7.83
CA SER A 257 17.84 23.65 9.19
C SER A 257 16.80 23.93 10.28
N GLN A 258 15.68 24.54 9.91
CA GLN A 258 14.56 24.87 10.82
C GLN A 258 13.53 23.73 10.93
N HIS A 259 13.58 22.74 10.01
CA HIS A 259 12.63 21.63 9.99
C HIS A 259 13.18 20.40 10.70
N SER A 260 12.33 19.76 11.51
CA SER A 260 12.69 18.52 12.20
C SER A 260 12.12 17.32 11.42
N PHE A 261 13.00 16.51 10.84
CA PHE A 261 12.65 15.22 10.28
C PHE A 261 12.75 14.12 11.33
N PRO A 262 12.03 12.99 11.18
CA PRO A 262 12.17 11.85 12.08
C PRO A 262 13.64 11.40 12.17
N ALA A 263 14.12 11.18 13.39
CA ALA A 263 15.48 10.72 13.63
C ALA A 263 15.73 9.35 12.96
N ALA A 264 16.96 9.13 12.51
CA ALA A 264 17.42 7.88 11.90
C ALA A 264 16.68 7.46 10.61
N SER A 265 16.00 8.40 9.93
CA SER A 265 15.36 8.14 8.63
C SER A 265 16.21 8.72 7.50
N ALA A 266 16.39 7.92 6.43
CA ALA A 266 16.86 8.47 5.17
C ALA A 266 15.85 9.50 4.63
N LEU A 267 16.32 10.47 3.86
CA LEU A 267 15.48 11.51 3.26
C LEU A 267 15.56 11.43 1.73
N TYR A 268 14.47 11.80 1.06
CA TYR A 268 14.44 12.11 -0.35
C TYR A 268 14.32 13.63 -0.54
N ALA A 269 15.20 14.20 -1.35
CA ALA A 269 15.09 15.57 -1.83
C ALA A 269 14.82 15.52 -3.34
N THR A 270 13.66 16.00 -3.75
CA THR A 270 13.18 15.98 -5.14
C THR A 270 13.09 17.40 -5.65
N ALA A 271 13.61 17.68 -6.84
CA ALA A 271 13.43 18.97 -7.49
C ALA A 271 11.92 19.27 -7.65
N TYR A 272 11.47 20.41 -7.12
CA TYR A 272 10.07 20.81 -7.27
C TYR A 272 9.80 21.32 -8.68
N ARG A 273 8.76 20.77 -9.29
CA ARG A 273 8.23 21.21 -10.57
C ARG A 273 6.85 21.80 -10.34
N ASP A 274 6.63 23.09 -10.62
CA ASP A 274 5.29 23.64 -10.63
C ASP A 274 4.50 23.04 -11.81
N TYR A 275 3.38 22.39 -11.49
CA TYR A 275 2.51 21.73 -12.46
C TYR A 275 1.09 22.31 -12.43
N ARG A 276 0.98 23.54 -11.96
CA ARG A 276 -0.28 24.28 -11.91
C ARG A 276 -0.84 24.47 -13.30
N SER A 277 -2.09 24.10 -13.48
CA SER A 277 -2.84 24.35 -14.72
C SER A 277 -3.21 25.82 -14.87
N ALA A 278 -3.58 26.24 -16.07
CA ALA A 278 -3.94 27.65 -16.36
C ALA A 278 -5.10 28.19 -15.52
N ASP A 279 -5.98 27.33 -15.02
CA ASP A 279 -7.09 27.67 -14.13
C ASP A 279 -6.68 27.82 -12.66
N GLY A 280 -5.39 27.68 -12.34
CA GLY A 280 -4.85 27.81 -10.99
C GLY A 280 -4.90 26.54 -10.14
N TYR A 281 -5.46 25.45 -10.66
CA TYR A 281 -5.55 24.18 -9.95
C TYR A 281 -4.40 23.23 -10.31
N TYR A 282 -4.11 22.32 -9.38
CA TYR A 282 -3.19 21.20 -9.56
C TYR A 282 -3.98 19.91 -9.78
N ARG A 283 -3.56 19.12 -10.75
CA ARG A 283 -4.18 17.84 -11.12
C ARG A 283 -3.21 16.70 -10.88
N LYS A 284 -3.66 15.70 -10.13
CA LYS A 284 -2.90 14.47 -9.90
C LYS A 284 -3.72 13.28 -10.34
N TYR A 285 -3.27 12.64 -11.38
CA TYR A 285 -3.84 11.43 -11.95
C TYR A 285 -3.21 10.21 -11.31
N ARG A 286 -3.99 9.17 -11.13
CA ARG A 286 -3.50 7.84 -10.76
C ARG A 286 -3.99 6.82 -11.77
N ALA A 287 -3.04 5.99 -12.26
CA ALA A 287 -3.33 4.77 -13.00
C ALA A 287 -2.76 3.57 -12.26
N ILE A 288 -3.46 2.45 -12.36
CA ILE A 288 -3.01 1.15 -11.86
C ILE A 288 -2.56 0.32 -13.05
N PHE A 289 -1.41 -0.33 -12.93
CA PHE A 289 -0.93 -1.30 -13.90
C PHE A 289 -1.29 -2.69 -13.43
N VAL A 290 -1.98 -3.44 -14.27
CA VAL A 290 -2.21 -4.87 -14.10
C VAL A 290 -1.69 -5.58 -15.34
N ASP A 291 -0.80 -6.55 -15.12
CA ASP A 291 -0.08 -7.21 -16.22
C ASP A 291 0.58 -6.16 -17.16
N ARG A 292 1.12 -5.08 -16.57
CA ARG A 292 1.79 -3.90 -17.16
C ARG A 292 0.87 -2.96 -17.94
N LYS A 293 -0.43 -3.25 -18.04
CA LYS A 293 -1.40 -2.40 -18.76
C LYS A 293 -1.97 -1.34 -17.85
N PRO A 294 -1.99 -0.05 -18.26
CA PRO A 294 -2.54 1.02 -17.46
C PRO A 294 -4.07 0.99 -17.44
N LEU A 295 -4.64 1.10 -16.25
CA LEU A 295 -6.06 1.25 -15.99
C LEU A 295 -6.27 2.52 -15.16
N PRO A 296 -7.15 3.46 -15.55
CA PRO A 296 -7.36 4.69 -14.81
C PRO A 296 -8.02 4.38 -13.47
N TYR A 297 -7.61 5.08 -12.40
CA TYR A 297 -8.14 4.84 -11.06
C TYR A 297 -8.77 6.07 -10.42
N HIS A 298 -8.13 7.23 -10.45
CA HIS A 298 -8.71 8.49 -10.03
C HIS A 298 -7.96 9.72 -10.58
N LEU A 299 -8.63 10.87 -10.53
CA LEU A 299 -8.06 12.20 -10.72
C LEU A 299 -8.37 13.05 -9.49
N ALA A 300 -7.36 13.59 -8.82
CA ALA A 300 -7.51 14.53 -7.73
C ALA A 300 -7.21 15.97 -8.21
N ILE A 301 -8.09 16.94 -7.87
CA ILE A 301 -7.97 18.34 -8.28
C ILE A 301 -8.00 19.23 -7.04
N SER A 302 -6.92 20.00 -6.82
CA SER A 302 -6.75 20.83 -5.63
C SER A 302 -6.18 22.21 -5.98
N PRO A 303 -6.52 23.27 -5.25
CA PRO A 303 -5.84 24.55 -5.36
C PRO A 303 -4.44 24.53 -4.71
N GLN A 304 -4.11 23.46 -3.98
CA GLN A 304 -2.82 23.28 -3.30
C GLN A 304 -1.91 22.37 -4.11
N TRP A 305 -0.61 22.66 -4.14
CA TRP A 305 0.38 21.87 -4.85
C TRP A 305 0.56 20.44 -4.30
N LEU A 306 0.34 20.24 -2.99
CA LEU A 306 0.36 18.92 -2.37
C LEU A 306 -1.02 18.28 -2.52
N VAL A 307 -1.23 17.63 -3.65
CA VAL A 307 -2.51 17.01 -3.96
C VAL A 307 -2.59 15.61 -3.38
N HIS A 308 -3.61 15.41 -2.52
CA HIS A 308 -3.99 14.09 -2.03
C HIS A 308 -5.49 13.90 -2.23
N TYR A 309 -5.94 12.73 -2.69
CA TYR A 309 -7.34 12.51 -3.09
C TYR A 309 -8.34 12.86 -1.98
N PHE A 310 -8.07 12.39 -0.75
CA PHE A 310 -8.95 12.64 0.40
C PHE A 310 -9.01 14.11 0.85
N SER A 311 -7.93 14.88 0.65
CA SER A 311 -7.89 16.30 1.01
C SER A 311 -8.23 17.24 -0.15
N ALA A 312 -8.43 16.70 -1.35
CA ALA A 312 -8.78 17.48 -2.53
C ALA A 312 -10.25 17.92 -2.56
N GLU A 313 -11.07 17.42 -1.63
CA GLU A 313 -12.49 17.72 -1.52
C GLU A 313 -13.20 17.63 -2.89
N MET A 314 -13.05 16.47 -3.53
CA MET A 314 -13.54 16.24 -4.89
C MET A 314 -15.05 16.45 -5.00
N GLY A 315 -15.83 16.05 -3.98
CA GLY A 315 -17.27 16.25 -3.91
C GLY A 315 -17.72 17.70 -3.75
N ALA A 316 -16.83 18.62 -3.35
CA ALA A 316 -17.20 20.03 -3.16
C ALA A 316 -17.57 20.76 -4.46
N ALA A 317 -17.24 20.21 -5.63
CA ALA A 317 -17.55 20.81 -6.91
C ALA A 317 -17.86 19.76 -7.98
N ALA A 318 -19.07 19.82 -8.55
CA ALA A 318 -19.50 18.90 -9.61
C ALA A 318 -18.56 18.89 -10.82
N ALA A 319 -17.92 20.02 -11.15
CA ALA A 319 -16.96 20.11 -12.22
C ALA A 319 -15.71 19.23 -12.02
N LYS A 320 -15.23 19.09 -10.77
CA LYS A 320 -14.10 18.19 -10.45
C LYS A 320 -14.48 16.72 -10.69
N LEU A 321 -15.67 16.31 -10.23
CA LEU A 321 -16.17 14.95 -10.43
C LEU A 321 -16.39 14.64 -11.92
N GLU A 322 -16.86 15.62 -12.68
CA GLU A 322 -17.08 15.48 -14.11
C GLU A 322 -15.76 15.36 -14.88
N GLU A 323 -14.72 16.11 -14.48
CA GLU A 323 -13.39 15.97 -15.05
C GLU A 323 -12.76 14.60 -14.73
N GLU A 324 -12.96 14.11 -13.50
CA GLU A 324 -12.54 12.76 -13.11
C GLU A 324 -13.26 11.68 -13.94
N ARG A 325 -14.59 11.77 -14.12
CA ARG A 325 -15.35 10.83 -14.96
C ARG A 325 -14.79 10.76 -16.38
N ARG A 326 -14.55 11.92 -17.01
CA ARG A 326 -13.98 11.96 -18.36
C ARG A 326 -12.63 11.26 -18.44
N PHE A 327 -11.76 11.45 -17.43
CA PHE A 327 -10.49 10.74 -17.38
C PHE A 327 -10.69 9.24 -17.22
N LEU A 328 -11.58 8.81 -16.35
CA LEU A 328 -11.85 7.40 -16.09
C LEU A 328 -12.45 6.69 -17.32
N GLU A 329 -13.39 7.33 -17.99
CA GLU A 329 -14.09 6.77 -19.16
C GLU A 329 -13.24 6.78 -20.44
N ALA A 330 -12.44 7.84 -20.65
CA ALA A 330 -11.70 8.04 -21.88
C ALA A 330 -10.26 8.56 -21.62
N PRO A 331 -9.41 7.81 -20.88
CA PRO A 331 -8.08 8.28 -20.48
C PRO A 331 -7.19 8.64 -21.66
N ARG A 332 -7.27 7.90 -22.78
CA ARG A 332 -6.52 8.18 -23.99
C ARG A 332 -6.93 9.51 -24.65
N ALA A 333 -8.21 9.83 -24.63
CA ALA A 333 -8.71 11.11 -25.16
C ALA A 333 -8.34 12.29 -24.27
N VAL A 334 -8.38 12.12 -22.94
CA VAL A 334 -8.05 13.16 -21.96
C VAL A 334 -6.55 13.46 -21.94
N LEU A 335 -5.71 12.42 -21.92
CA LEU A 335 -4.25 12.59 -21.87
C LEU A 335 -3.63 12.91 -23.24
N GLY A 336 -4.32 12.55 -24.32
CA GLY A 336 -3.78 12.56 -25.68
C GLY A 336 -2.94 11.32 -26.00
N GLU A 337 -2.84 11.01 -27.29
CA GLU A 337 -2.23 9.76 -27.78
C GLU A 337 -0.77 9.61 -27.35
N ARG A 338 0.00 10.71 -27.37
CA ARG A 338 1.42 10.70 -27.04
C ARG A 338 1.67 10.38 -25.55
N ALA A 339 0.94 11.06 -24.67
CA ALA A 339 1.05 10.83 -23.22
C ALA A 339 0.51 9.44 -22.81
N TYR A 340 -0.55 8.98 -23.47
CA TYR A 340 -1.09 7.65 -23.18
C TYR A 340 -0.12 6.53 -23.61
N ARG A 341 0.55 6.65 -24.76
CA ARG A 341 1.62 5.71 -25.16
C ARG A 341 2.79 5.73 -24.18
N ALA A 342 3.18 6.91 -23.68
CA ALA A 342 4.19 6.99 -22.64
C ALA A 342 3.76 6.26 -21.38
N LEU A 343 2.49 6.35 -20.99
CA LEU A 343 1.93 5.61 -19.85
C LEU A 343 1.97 4.08 -20.08
N GLU A 344 1.67 3.61 -21.29
CA GLU A 344 1.81 2.19 -21.66
C GLU A 344 3.28 1.74 -21.56
N GLU A 345 4.23 2.53 -22.06
CA GLU A 345 5.65 2.21 -21.99
C GLU A 345 6.18 2.21 -20.55
N ILE A 346 5.69 3.12 -19.69
CA ILE A 346 6.01 3.10 -18.25
C ILE A 346 5.62 1.75 -17.65
N GLY A 347 4.43 1.23 -17.93
CA GLY A 347 3.98 -0.08 -17.44
C GLY A 347 4.94 -1.21 -17.83
N GLU A 348 5.39 -1.23 -19.09
CA GLU A 348 6.36 -2.22 -19.57
C GLU A 348 7.74 -2.06 -18.88
N ARG A 349 8.20 -0.81 -18.68
CA ARG A 349 9.49 -0.53 -18.04
C ARG A 349 9.50 -0.86 -16.56
N LEU A 350 8.40 -0.64 -15.83
CA LEU A 350 8.29 -1.02 -14.42
C LEU A 350 8.43 -2.53 -14.23
N ALA A 351 7.96 -3.32 -15.20
CA ALA A 351 8.03 -4.79 -15.20
C ALA A 351 7.40 -5.42 -13.94
N LEU A 352 6.39 -4.78 -13.38
CA LEU A 352 5.56 -5.26 -12.27
C LEU A 352 4.25 -5.83 -12.80
N ASP A 353 3.77 -6.89 -12.17
CA ASP A 353 2.49 -7.49 -12.50
C ASP A 353 1.32 -6.66 -11.92
N TYR A 354 1.55 -6.05 -10.76
CA TYR A 354 0.67 -5.07 -10.13
C TYR A 354 1.49 -3.89 -9.61
N ALA A 355 1.12 -2.68 -10.02
CA ALA A 355 1.72 -1.44 -9.58
C ALA A 355 0.76 -0.27 -9.79
N GLY A 356 1.12 0.91 -9.32
CA GLY A 356 0.43 2.15 -9.67
C GLY A 356 1.41 3.27 -9.90
N ILE A 357 0.93 4.33 -10.54
CA ILE A 357 1.67 5.55 -10.83
C ILE A 357 0.83 6.78 -10.49
N ASP A 358 1.45 7.74 -9.80
CA ASP A 358 0.92 9.09 -9.63
C ASP A 358 1.65 10.04 -10.59
N PHE A 359 0.88 10.80 -11.37
CA PHE A 359 1.44 11.71 -12.37
C PHE A 359 0.54 12.94 -12.57
N SER A 360 1.05 13.95 -13.25
CA SER A 360 0.29 15.07 -13.81
C SER A 360 0.50 15.17 -15.32
N LEU A 361 -0.40 15.87 -15.99
CA LEU A 361 -0.26 16.23 -17.40
C LEU A 361 0.15 17.70 -17.50
N LEU A 362 1.32 17.97 -18.02
CA LEU A 362 1.81 19.33 -18.26
C LEU A 362 1.13 19.95 -19.50
N PRO A 363 1.11 21.29 -19.64
CA PRO A 363 0.47 21.96 -20.76
C PRO A 363 0.96 21.56 -22.15
N ASP A 364 2.20 21.08 -22.26
CA ASP A 364 2.81 20.59 -23.50
C ASP A 364 2.48 19.12 -23.82
N GLY A 365 1.64 18.47 -22.97
CA GLY A 365 1.27 17.07 -23.11
C GLY A 365 2.31 16.08 -22.54
N THR A 366 3.30 16.56 -21.79
CA THR A 366 4.28 15.71 -21.09
C THR A 366 3.70 15.18 -19.78
N LEU A 367 3.93 13.90 -19.47
CA LEU A 367 3.58 13.34 -18.16
C LEU A 367 4.66 13.69 -17.13
N LEU A 368 4.32 14.45 -16.10
CA LEU A 368 5.15 14.66 -14.93
C LEU A 368 4.90 13.52 -13.95
N VAL A 369 5.87 12.62 -13.80
CA VAL A 369 5.76 11.44 -12.93
C VAL A 369 6.20 11.78 -11.51
N PHE A 370 5.33 11.60 -10.53
CA PHE A 370 5.63 11.85 -9.11
C PHE A 370 6.19 10.62 -8.40
N GLU A 371 5.55 9.47 -8.61
CA GLU A 371 5.95 8.19 -8.04
C GLU A 371 5.34 7.02 -8.80
N ALA A 372 6.02 5.89 -8.76
CA ALA A 372 5.47 4.59 -9.11
C ALA A 372 5.79 3.60 -8.00
N ASN A 373 4.82 2.80 -7.56
CA ASN A 373 5.03 1.79 -6.53
C ASN A 373 4.02 0.65 -6.62
N ALA A 374 4.32 -0.45 -5.95
CA ALA A 374 3.45 -1.61 -5.89
C ALA A 374 2.39 -1.53 -4.77
N THR A 375 2.49 -0.57 -3.83
CA THR A 375 1.61 -0.49 -2.65
C THR A 375 0.34 0.34 -2.88
N MET A 376 0.02 0.68 -4.13
CA MET A 376 -1.18 1.47 -4.47
C MET A 376 -2.45 0.74 -4.05
N LEU A 377 -3.25 1.40 -3.19
CA LEU A 377 -4.54 0.88 -2.74
C LEU A 377 -5.59 1.00 -3.85
N VAL A 378 -6.32 -0.07 -4.08
CA VAL A 378 -7.54 -0.10 -4.89
C VAL A 378 -8.67 -0.64 -4.01
N HIS A 379 -9.74 0.13 -3.88
CA HIS A 379 -10.91 -0.24 -3.08
C HIS A 379 -12.20 0.31 -3.70
N PRO A 380 -13.33 -0.36 -3.51
CA PRO A 380 -14.64 0.18 -3.85
C PRO A 380 -14.96 1.43 -3.01
N GLU A 381 -15.64 2.38 -3.63
CA GLU A 381 -16.23 3.54 -2.95
C GLU A 381 -17.60 3.20 -2.39
N ASP A 382 -18.11 4.00 -1.45
CA ASP A 382 -19.48 3.87 -0.98
C ASP A 382 -20.46 4.04 -2.15
N ALA A 383 -21.33 3.05 -2.32
CA ALA A 383 -22.29 3.02 -3.44
C ALA A 383 -23.27 4.20 -3.45
N GLY A 384 -23.56 4.81 -2.29
CA GLY A 384 -24.37 6.02 -2.15
C GLY A 384 -23.56 7.32 -2.13
N GLY A 385 -22.23 7.24 -2.20
CA GLY A 385 -21.33 8.38 -2.10
C GLY A 385 -21.15 9.15 -3.41
N GLU A 386 -20.64 10.37 -3.32
CA GLU A 386 -20.37 11.25 -4.47
C GLU A 386 -19.34 10.67 -5.45
N THR A 387 -18.46 9.78 -4.97
CA THR A 387 -17.40 9.11 -5.75
C THR A 387 -17.81 7.73 -6.27
N ALA A 388 -19.08 7.32 -6.11
CA ALA A 388 -19.60 6.02 -6.54
C ALA A 388 -19.39 5.72 -8.04
N HIS A 389 -19.28 6.77 -8.87
CA HIS A 389 -18.97 6.63 -10.31
C HIS A 389 -17.64 5.91 -10.59
N LYS A 390 -16.72 5.88 -9.63
CA LYS A 390 -15.43 5.16 -9.75
C LYS A 390 -15.60 3.64 -9.72
N ASN A 391 -16.68 3.12 -9.12
CA ASN A 391 -16.80 1.70 -8.83
C ASN A 391 -16.76 0.81 -10.08
N VAL A 392 -17.25 1.25 -11.21
CA VAL A 392 -17.15 0.49 -12.47
C VAL A 392 -15.70 0.33 -12.91
N HIS A 393 -14.85 1.34 -12.69
CA HIS A 393 -13.42 1.31 -13.02
C HIS A 393 -12.62 0.52 -11.98
N VAL A 394 -12.98 0.63 -10.71
CA VAL A 394 -12.43 -0.21 -9.63
C VAL A 394 -12.70 -1.68 -9.94
N GLU A 395 -13.92 -2.03 -10.30
CA GLU A 395 -14.30 -3.41 -10.68
C GLU A 395 -13.48 -3.88 -11.89
N ALA A 396 -13.28 -3.05 -12.90
CA ALA A 396 -12.45 -3.39 -14.05
C ALA A 396 -10.99 -3.70 -13.65
N ILE A 397 -10.42 -2.94 -12.70
CA ILE A 397 -9.08 -3.21 -12.15
C ILE A 397 -9.07 -4.54 -11.40
N LEU A 398 -10.04 -4.79 -10.52
CA LEU A 398 -10.14 -6.02 -9.76
C LEU A 398 -10.28 -7.24 -10.68
N GLN A 399 -11.13 -7.17 -11.69
CA GLN A 399 -11.29 -8.24 -12.69
C GLN A 399 -10.00 -8.49 -13.48
N ALA A 400 -9.25 -7.44 -13.82
CA ALA A 400 -7.96 -7.59 -14.47
C ALA A 400 -6.95 -8.32 -13.55
N VAL A 401 -6.92 -7.99 -12.24
CA VAL A 401 -6.09 -8.69 -11.25
C VAL A 401 -6.50 -10.16 -11.14
N PHE A 402 -7.80 -10.44 -11.05
CA PHE A 402 -8.30 -11.81 -10.98
C PHE A 402 -7.87 -12.63 -12.20
N ALA A 403 -8.07 -12.08 -13.39
CA ALA A 403 -7.66 -12.75 -14.63
C ALA A 403 -6.13 -12.95 -14.70
N MET A 404 -5.33 -12.02 -14.19
CA MET A 404 -3.88 -12.16 -14.13
C MET A 404 -3.47 -13.28 -13.18
N VAL A 405 -3.99 -13.31 -11.96
CA VAL A 405 -3.67 -14.34 -10.95
C VAL A 405 -4.06 -15.73 -11.45
N GLU A 406 -5.24 -15.88 -12.02
CA GLU A 406 -5.75 -17.16 -12.55
C GLU A 406 -4.91 -17.68 -13.71
N ARG A 407 -4.49 -16.80 -14.63
CA ARG A 407 -3.57 -17.19 -15.71
C ARG A 407 -2.22 -17.66 -15.20
N ARG A 408 -1.70 -17.06 -14.12
CA ARG A 408 -0.43 -17.49 -13.51
C ARG A 408 -0.60 -18.79 -12.74
N ALA A 409 -1.69 -18.96 -12.01
CA ALA A 409 -1.99 -20.17 -11.24
C ALA A 409 -2.19 -21.43 -12.12
N THR A 410 -2.60 -21.28 -13.40
CA THR A 410 -2.78 -22.38 -14.33
C THR A 410 -1.53 -22.76 -15.13
N ARG A 411 -0.47 -21.94 -15.10
CA ARG A 411 0.83 -22.27 -15.72
C ARG A 411 1.56 -23.31 -14.86
N LYS A 412 1.73 -24.51 -15.43
CA LYS A 412 2.55 -25.60 -14.82
C LYS A 412 4.02 -25.30 -14.94
#